data_97640a1d178a9389686c459cce00d4c2
#
_entry.id   97640a1d178a9389686c459cce00d4c2
#
_cell.length_a   1.000
_cell.length_b   1.000
_cell.length_c   1.000
_cell.angle_alpha   90.00
_cell.angle_beta   90.00
_cell.angle_gamma   90.00
#
_symmetry.space_group_name_H-M   'P 1'
#
loop_
_entity.id
_entity.type
_entity.pdbx_description
1 polymer ?
#
loop_
_entity_poly.entity_id
_entity_poly.type
_entity_poly.pdbx_seq_one_letter_code
_entity_poly.pdbx_strand_id
1 'polypeptide(L)'
;TRWYEQDDIYRSTAPLDPPWLWQSIRPPESLEYAVVLTDVVTTEPVTITMRVWGQSSMPADPDHQLRLTWNGAVVENHFWDGAEVEHWDASLSNRAMVENRLEVMAPGETEAQAELTWLDGFGIAWWRTLEAREVWQTWSAEEAGQVCWSLSDANVDPTALVGLLV
;
A
#
# COMPACT_ATOMS: atom_id res chain seq x y z
N THR A 1 -0.51 8.64 2.91
CA THR A 1 -0.63 7.17 2.97
C THR A 1 -1.96 6.77 3.59
N ARG A 2 -2.54 5.71 3.10
CA ARG A 2 -3.71 5.05 3.68
C ARG A 2 -3.39 3.58 3.86
N TRP A 3 -3.66 3.04 5.06
CA TRP A 3 -3.49 1.63 5.38
C TRP A 3 -4.83 0.88 5.27
N TYR A 4 -4.78 -0.35 4.77
CA TYR A 4 -5.90 -1.26 4.60
C TYR A 4 -5.55 -2.57 5.29
N GLU A 5 -6.35 -2.94 6.28
CA GLU A 5 -6.22 -4.20 7.03
C GLU A 5 -7.57 -4.58 7.62
N GLN A 6 -7.75 -5.86 7.93
CA GLN A 6 -8.86 -6.38 8.71
C GLN A 6 -8.32 -7.48 9.63
N ASP A 7 -8.68 -7.40 10.89
CA ASP A 7 -8.27 -8.37 11.92
C ASP A 7 -9.27 -9.53 12.00
N ASP A 8 -9.42 -10.27 10.89
CA ASP A 8 -10.45 -11.30 10.75
C ASP A 8 -10.01 -12.65 11.35
N ILE A 9 -8.71 -12.94 11.32
CA ILE A 9 -8.20 -14.28 11.64
C ILE A 9 -7.09 -14.19 12.68
N TYR A 10 -7.36 -14.74 13.87
CA TYR A 10 -6.35 -14.87 14.91
C TYR A 10 -5.49 -16.14 14.69
N ARG A 11 -4.17 -15.96 14.66
CA ARG A 11 -3.19 -17.04 14.51
C ARG A 11 -2.10 -16.91 15.57
N SER A 12 -2.24 -17.65 16.68
CA SER A 12 -1.29 -17.60 17.80
C SER A 12 0.16 -17.98 17.44
N THR A 13 0.36 -18.60 16.29
CA THR A 13 1.68 -18.98 15.76
C THR A 13 2.27 -17.96 14.81
N ALA A 14 1.50 -16.94 14.41
CA ALA A 14 2.02 -15.87 13.56
C ALA A 14 3.06 -15.06 14.34
N PRO A 15 4.23 -14.75 13.74
CA PRO A 15 5.28 -13.96 14.38
C PRO A 15 4.98 -12.46 14.30
N LEU A 16 3.73 -12.08 14.59
CA LEU A 16 3.19 -10.72 14.57
C LEU A 16 2.66 -10.35 15.94
N ASP A 17 2.65 -9.07 16.27
CA ASP A 17 2.10 -8.54 17.52
C ASP A 17 1.23 -7.28 17.22
N PRO A 18 -0.10 -7.39 17.36
CA PRO A 18 -0.86 -8.62 17.67
C PRO A 18 -0.93 -9.60 16.49
N PRO A 19 -1.17 -10.92 16.73
CA PRO A 19 -1.15 -11.96 15.69
C PRO A 19 -2.50 -12.08 14.97
N TRP A 20 -3.03 -10.98 14.52
CA TRP A 20 -4.22 -10.89 13.69
C TRP A 20 -3.83 -10.76 12.21
N LEU A 21 -4.61 -11.38 11.34
CA LEU A 21 -4.38 -11.45 9.90
C LEU A 21 -5.70 -11.25 9.17
N TRP A 22 -5.62 -10.73 7.96
CA TRP A 22 -6.80 -10.47 7.16
C TRP A 22 -7.29 -11.74 6.48
N GLN A 23 -6.50 -12.31 5.57
CA GLN A 23 -6.88 -13.54 4.85
C GLN A 23 -5.66 -14.29 4.32
N SER A 24 -5.86 -15.57 3.98
CA SER A 24 -4.81 -16.38 3.36
C SER A 24 -4.92 -16.36 1.84
N ILE A 25 -3.81 -16.64 1.19
CA ILE A 25 -3.71 -16.84 -0.24
C ILE A 25 -2.81 -18.04 -0.53
N ARG A 26 -3.21 -18.86 -1.49
CA ARG A 26 -2.48 -20.04 -1.96
C ARG A 26 -2.47 -20.05 -3.48
N PRO A 27 -1.44 -20.64 -4.13
CA PRO A 27 -1.47 -20.82 -5.57
C PRO A 27 -2.66 -21.68 -6.03
N PRO A 28 -3.33 -21.30 -7.12
CA PRO A 28 -3.16 -20.10 -7.96
C PRO A 28 -4.17 -18.99 -7.62
N GLU A 29 -4.48 -18.77 -6.34
CA GLU A 29 -5.48 -17.81 -5.90
C GLU A 29 -5.03 -16.36 -6.11
N SER A 30 -5.99 -15.45 -6.30
CA SER A 30 -5.80 -14.01 -6.26
C SER A 30 -6.84 -13.33 -5.40
N LEU A 31 -6.43 -12.22 -4.79
CA LEU A 31 -7.25 -11.34 -3.95
C LEU A 31 -7.33 -9.97 -4.63
N GLU A 32 -8.53 -9.38 -4.67
CA GLU A 32 -8.76 -8.12 -5.35
C GLU A 32 -9.34 -7.08 -4.40
N TYR A 33 -8.78 -5.88 -4.45
CA TYR A 33 -9.16 -4.76 -3.61
C TYR A 33 -9.46 -3.53 -4.44
N ALA A 34 -10.65 -2.95 -4.24
CA ALA A 34 -10.98 -1.64 -4.77
C ALA A 34 -10.33 -0.56 -3.89
N VAL A 35 -9.56 0.33 -4.50
CA VAL A 35 -8.84 1.41 -3.82
C VAL A 35 -9.30 2.75 -4.41
N VAL A 36 -9.94 3.58 -3.57
CA VAL A 36 -10.36 4.93 -3.97
C VAL A 36 -9.37 5.94 -3.42
N LEU A 37 -8.74 6.71 -4.32
CA LEU A 37 -7.80 7.79 -4.01
C LEU A 37 -8.49 9.14 -4.19
N THR A 38 -8.37 10.01 -3.20
CA THR A 38 -8.90 11.37 -3.28
C THR A 38 -7.83 12.36 -3.70
N ASP A 39 -8.21 13.37 -4.50
CA ASP A 39 -7.35 14.48 -4.89
C ASP A 39 -6.04 14.05 -5.56
N VAL A 40 -6.06 12.93 -6.28
CA VAL A 40 -4.88 12.25 -6.80
C VAL A 40 -4.20 13.07 -7.92
N VAL A 41 -2.87 13.17 -7.85
CA VAL A 41 -2.02 13.66 -8.93
C VAL A 41 -1.63 12.47 -9.81
N THR A 42 -2.30 12.32 -10.94
CA THR A 42 -2.22 11.11 -11.78
C THR A 42 -0.87 10.91 -12.48
N THR A 43 -0.05 11.95 -12.56
CA THR A 43 1.31 11.89 -13.16
C THR A 43 2.36 11.41 -12.18
N GLU A 44 2.05 11.43 -10.89
CA GLU A 44 2.98 11.05 -9.84
C GLU A 44 2.88 9.55 -9.49
N PRO A 45 3.92 8.96 -8.89
CA PRO A 45 3.92 7.56 -8.55
C PRO A 45 2.93 7.24 -7.42
N VAL A 46 2.42 6.02 -7.45
CA VAL A 46 1.78 5.34 -6.32
C VAL A 46 2.78 4.38 -5.73
N THR A 47 2.89 4.35 -4.41
CA THR A 47 3.66 3.34 -3.69
C THR A 47 2.70 2.42 -2.94
N ILE A 48 2.90 1.13 -3.09
CA ILE A 48 2.16 0.06 -2.43
C ILE A 48 3.11 -0.56 -1.42
N THR A 49 2.77 -0.51 -0.14
CA THR A 49 3.48 -1.19 0.93
C THR A 49 2.73 -2.47 1.28
N MET A 50 3.39 -3.61 1.27
CA MET A 50 2.80 -4.90 1.63
C MET A 50 3.33 -5.37 2.96
N ARG A 51 2.46 -6.00 3.78
CA ARG A 51 2.84 -6.76 4.98
C ARG A 51 2.15 -8.12 4.95
N VAL A 52 2.94 -9.18 4.88
CA VAL A 52 2.47 -10.57 4.78
C VAL A 52 3.29 -11.49 5.67
N TRP A 53 2.75 -12.66 5.94
CA TRP A 53 3.48 -13.74 6.60
C TRP A 53 3.43 -15.00 5.73
N GLY A 54 4.60 -15.49 5.28
CA GLY A 54 4.75 -16.84 4.77
C GLY A 54 4.63 -17.84 5.91
N GLN A 55 3.66 -18.74 5.85
CA GLN A 55 3.51 -19.76 6.89
C GLN A 55 4.20 -21.06 6.55
N SER A 56 4.28 -21.39 5.26
CA SER A 56 4.99 -22.60 4.81
C SER A 56 6.50 -22.40 4.83
N SER A 57 7.23 -23.50 4.91
CA SER A 57 8.67 -23.54 4.69
C SER A 57 8.99 -24.87 4.01
N MET A 58 9.39 -24.79 2.73
CA MET A 58 9.63 -25.92 1.86
C MET A 58 11.10 -25.99 1.46
N PRO A 59 11.62 -27.12 0.95
CA PRO A 59 13.01 -27.21 0.49
C PRO A 59 13.34 -26.39 -0.77
N ALA A 60 12.33 -25.89 -1.46
CA ALA A 60 12.54 -24.98 -2.59
C ALA A 60 13.00 -23.62 -2.06
N ASP A 61 13.89 -22.93 -2.80
CA ASP A 61 14.40 -21.59 -2.50
C ASP A 61 14.40 -20.78 -3.80
N PRO A 62 13.50 -19.78 -3.93
CA PRO A 62 12.44 -19.36 -2.99
C PRO A 62 11.27 -20.35 -2.92
N ASP A 63 10.58 -20.39 -1.78
CA ASP A 63 9.38 -21.21 -1.59
C ASP A 63 8.06 -20.40 -1.54
N HIS A 64 8.17 -19.09 -1.60
CA HIS A 64 7.03 -18.14 -1.68
C HIS A 64 7.16 -17.16 -2.84
N GLN A 65 6.00 -16.82 -3.44
CA GLN A 65 5.91 -15.78 -4.45
C GLN A 65 4.56 -15.05 -4.36
N LEU A 66 4.59 -13.72 -4.39
CA LEU A 66 3.42 -12.89 -4.64
C LEU A 66 3.67 -11.96 -5.83
N ARG A 67 2.64 -11.84 -6.67
CA ARG A 67 2.59 -10.89 -7.77
C ARG A 67 1.59 -9.80 -7.43
N LEU A 68 2.05 -8.54 -7.48
CA LEU A 68 1.20 -7.36 -7.34
C LEU A 68 0.85 -6.80 -8.71
N THR A 69 -0.44 -6.55 -8.92
CA THR A 69 -0.96 -5.91 -10.13
C THR A 69 -1.79 -4.69 -9.74
N TRP A 70 -1.51 -3.54 -10.36
CA TRP A 70 -2.24 -2.31 -10.17
C TRP A 70 -2.89 -1.86 -11.47
N ASN A 71 -4.23 -1.77 -11.48
CA ASN A 71 -5.01 -1.43 -12.69
C ASN A 71 -4.61 -2.27 -13.91
N GLY A 72 -4.37 -3.56 -13.71
CA GLY A 72 -3.99 -4.51 -14.76
C GLY A 72 -2.50 -4.48 -15.17
N ALA A 73 -1.68 -3.62 -14.58
CA ALA A 73 -0.24 -3.62 -14.80
C ALA A 73 0.49 -4.31 -13.65
N VAL A 74 1.39 -5.25 -13.97
CA VAL A 74 2.25 -5.87 -12.96
C VAL A 74 3.19 -4.81 -12.39
N VAL A 75 3.18 -4.68 -11.07
CA VAL A 75 4.02 -3.75 -10.31
C VAL A 75 5.27 -4.46 -9.81
N GLU A 76 5.08 -5.66 -9.24
CA GLU A 76 6.12 -6.40 -8.55
C GLU A 76 5.86 -7.90 -8.64
N ASN A 77 6.95 -8.69 -8.72
CA ASN A 77 6.97 -10.11 -8.39
C ASN A 77 7.93 -10.27 -7.21
N HIS A 78 7.40 -10.44 -6.03
CA HIS A 78 8.16 -10.57 -4.80
C HIS A 78 8.33 -12.04 -4.44
N PHE A 79 9.59 -12.43 -4.15
CA PHE A 79 9.96 -13.79 -3.80
C PHE A 79 10.67 -13.79 -2.45
N TRP A 80 10.40 -14.79 -1.63
CA TRP A 80 11.12 -15.01 -0.38
C TRP A 80 11.14 -16.48 0.00
N ASP A 81 11.91 -16.81 1.02
CA ASP A 81 12.10 -18.16 1.50
C ASP A 81 11.70 -18.29 2.98
N GLY A 82 11.03 -19.38 3.31
CA GLY A 82 10.72 -19.77 4.68
C GLY A 82 9.54 -19.06 5.33
N ALA A 83 9.32 -19.43 6.59
CA ALA A 83 8.16 -18.97 7.37
C ALA A 83 8.43 -17.60 8.02
N GLU A 84 8.57 -16.56 7.21
CA GLU A 84 8.94 -15.21 7.64
C GLU A 84 7.86 -14.17 7.38
N VAL A 85 7.94 -13.05 8.12
CA VAL A 85 7.14 -11.86 7.86
C VAL A 85 7.89 -10.99 6.86
N GLU A 86 7.24 -10.71 5.73
CA GLU A 86 7.76 -9.84 4.71
C GLU A 86 7.08 -8.47 4.75
N HIS A 87 7.90 -7.44 4.58
CA HIS A 87 7.46 -6.05 4.49
C HIS A 87 8.27 -5.34 3.40
N TRP A 88 7.59 -4.93 2.32
CA TRP A 88 8.27 -4.28 1.20
C TRP A 88 7.41 -3.22 0.52
N ASP A 89 8.05 -2.34 -0.24
CA ASP A 89 7.43 -1.29 -1.03
C ASP A 89 7.59 -1.58 -2.52
N ALA A 90 6.52 -1.41 -3.28
CA ALA A 90 6.50 -1.45 -4.73
C ALA A 90 5.92 -0.14 -5.28
N SER A 91 6.54 0.44 -6.30
CA SER A 91 6.13 1.74 -6.84
C SER A 91 5.84 1.68 -8.34
N LEU A 92 4.81 2.41 -8.76
CA LEU A 92 4.40 2.49 -10.15
C LEU A 92 4.08 3.94 -10.55
N SER A 93 4.72 4.43 -11.62
CA SER A 93 4.53 5.79 -12.12
C SER A 93 3.36 5.88 -13.11
N ASN A 94 2.70 7.05 -13.17
CA ASN A 94 1.65 7.38 -14.14
C ASN A 94 0.46 6.38 -14.19
N ARG A 95 0.11 5.79 -13.05
CA ARG A 95 -0.98 4.79 -12.96
C ARG A 95 -1.97 5.06 -11.84
N ALA A 96 -1.82 6.17 -11.13
CA ALA A 96 -2.78 6.60 -10.11
C ALA A 96 -4.05 7.12 -10.78
N MET A 97 -5.20 6.63 -10.33
CA MET A 97 -6.53 7.10 -10.73
C MET A 97 -7.37 7.35 -9.47
N VAL A 98 -8.57 7.92 -9.64
CA VAL A 98 -9.51 8.06 -8.51
C VAL A 98 -9.97 6.67 -8.06
N GLU A 99 -10.36 5.81 -8.99
CA GLU A 99 -10.76 4.42 -8.72
C GLU A 99 -9.68 3.49 -9.24
N ASN A 100 -9.16 2.65 -8.37
CA ASN A 100 -8.08 1.73 -8.67
C ASN A 100 -8.42 0.32 -8.20
N ARG A 101 -7.69 -0.65 -8.75
CA ARG A 101 -7.77 -2.06 -8.39
C ARG A 101 -6.36 -2.57 -8.09
N LEU A 102 -6.16 -3.02 -6.86
CA LEU A 102 -5.00 -3.81 -6.46
C LEU A 102 -5.37 -5.28 -6.53
N GLU A 103 -4.56 -6.06 -7.22
CA GLU A 103 -4.63 -7.52 -7.21
C GLU A 103 -3.35 -8.07 -6.57
N VAL A 104 -3.52 -9.00 -5.63
CA VAL A 104 -2.45 -9.74 -4.98
C VAL A 104 -2.65 -11.20 -5.35
N MET A 105 -1.74 -11.78 -6.10
CA MET A 105 -1.83 -13.14 -6.63
C MET A 105 -0.68 -13.99 -6.12
N ALA A 106 -0.96 -15.23 -5.72
CA ALA A 106 0.03 -16.28 -5.55
C ALA A 106 0.08 -17.12 -6.85
N PRO A 107 1.02 -16.90 -7.78
CA PRO A 107 0.99 -17.52 -9.10
C PRO A 107 1.39 -19.01 -9.08
N GLY A 108 2.14 -19.46 -8.08
CA GLY A 108 2.60 -20.83 -7.98
C GLY A 108 3.71 -21.15 -8.99
N GLU A 109 4.58 -20.20 -9.24
CA GLU A 109 5.72 -20.35 -10.16
C GLU A 109 7.02 -20.74 -9.44
N THR A 110 6.95 -20.95 -8.10
CA THR A 110 8.03 -21.55 -7.31
C THR A 110 8.06 -23.07 -7.49
N GLU A 111 9.18 -23.71 -7.14
CA GLU A 111 9.26 -25.18 -7.12
C GLU A 111 8.70 -25.78 -5.81
N ALA A 112 8.10 -24.97 -4.95
CA ALA A 112 7.52 -25.41 -3.69
C ALA A 112 6.29 -26.32 -3.90
N GLN A 113 6.25 -27.43 -3.17
CA GLN A 113 5.12 -28.36 -3.23
C GLN A 113 3.85 -27.80 -2.59
N ALA A 114 4.00 -26.86 -1.67
CA ALA A 114 2.92 -26.16 -0.99
C ALA A 114 3.37 -24.76 -0.60
N GLU A 115 2.51 -23.80 -0.82
CA GLU A 115 2.71 -22.42 -0.44
C GLU A 115 1.47 -21.90 0.29
N LEU A 116 1.67 -21.28 1.43
CA LEU A 116 0.62 -20.61 2.19
C LEU A 116 1.13 -19.28 2.69
N THR A 117 0.54 -18.21 2.19
CA THR A 117 0.81 -16.83 2.62
C THR A 117 -0.41 -16.24 3.28
N TRP A 118 -0.20 -15.45 4.32
CA TRP A 118 -1.22 -14.67 5.01
C TRP A 118 -1.00 -13.19 4.73
N LEU A 119 -2.03 -12.52 4.24
CA LEU A 119 -2.04 -11.07 4.18
C LEU A 119 -2.38 -10.53 5.57
N ASP A 120 -1.54 -9.66 6.07
CA ASP A 120 -1.80 -8.85 7.25
C ASP A 120 -2.44 -7.53 6.83
N GLY A 121 -1.80 -6.79 5.92
CA GLY A 121 -2.37 -5.57 5.36
C GLY A 121 -1.52 -4.99 4.23
N PHE A 122 -2.02 -3.90 3.67
CA PHE A 122 -1.27 -3.11 2.70
C PHE A 122 -1.50 -1.60 2.87
N GLY A 123 -0.48 -0.82 2.59
CA GLY A 123 -0.51 0.62 2.55
C GLY A 123 -0.53 1.15 1.12
N ILE A 124 -1.21 2.27 0.89
CA ILE A 124 -1.13 3.00 -0.37
C ILE A 124 -0.70 4.43 -0.07
N ALA A 125 0.41 4.85 -0.66
CA ALA A 125 0.86 6.23 -0.66
C ALA A 125 0.72 6.84 -2.05
N TRP A 126 0.20 8.06 -2.13
CA TRP A 126 0.01 8.78 -3.38
C TRP A 126 0.17 10.28 -3.20
N TRP A 127 0.48 10.96 -4.28
CA TRP A 127 0.54 12.42 -4.31
C TRP A 127 -0.86 13.02 -4.47
N ARG A 128 -1.14 14.06 -3.68
CA ARG A 128 -2.44 14.72 -3.67
C ARG A 128 -2.32 16.17 -4.07
N THR A 129 -3.30 16.64 -4.83
CA THR A 129 -3.56 18.07 -4.94
C THR A 129 -4.06 18.59 -3.59
N LEU A 130 -3.50 19.70 -3.14
CA LEU A 130 -3.96 20.37 -1.94
C LEU A 130 -4.99 21.40 -2.34
N GLU A 131 -6.26 21.12 -2.05
CA GLU A 131 -7.35 22.07 -2.20
C GLU A 131 -7.83 22.50 -0.82
N ALA A 132 -7.90 23.80 -0.59
CA ALA A 132 -8.51 24.34 0.63
C ALA A 132 -10.03 24.20 0.52
N ARG A 133 -10.60 23.21 1.22
CA ARG A 133 -12.04 22.91 1.22
C ARG A 133 -12.78 23.47 2.43
N GLU A 134 -12.03 23.92 3.45
CA GLU A 134 -12.58 24.42 4.71
C GLU A 134 -11.94 25.75 5.09
N VAL A 135 -12.61 26.51 5.96
CA VAL A 135 -12.12 27.79 6.49
C VAL A 135 -10.79 27.65 7.23
N TRP A 136 -10.56 26.45 7.79
CA TRP A 136 -9.29 26.08 8.47
C TRP A 136 -8.84 24.71 7.99
N GLN A 137 -7.65 24.65 7.42
CA GLN A 137 -7.02 23.40 7.00
C GLN A 137 -5.57 23.39 7.46
N THR A 138 -5.15 22.25 8.05
CA THR A 138 -3.77 22.07 8.51
C THR A 138 -3.07 21.07 7.59
N TRP A 139 -1.89 21.42 7.13
CA TRP A 139 -0.99 20.52 6.40
C TRP A 139 0.31 20.39 7.18
N SER A 140 0.88 19.20 7.17
CA SER A 140 2.19 18.94 7.75
C SER A 140 3.15 18.45 6.67
N ALA A 141 4.41 18.86 6.75
CA ALA A 141 5.49 18.29 5.97
C ALA A 141 6.17 17.19 6.81
N GLU A 142 6.55 16.10 6.18
CA GLU A 142 7.23 14.97 6.86
C GLU A 142 8.67 15.29 7.22
N GLU A 143 9.28 16.27 6.56
CA GLU A 143 10.66 16.71 6.83
C GLU A 143 10.75 18.18 7.21
N ALA A 144 11.67 18.50 8.11
CA ALA A 144 11.99 19.88 8.46
C ALA A 144 12.73 20.54 7.28
N GLY A 145 12.11 21.57 6.69
CA GLY A 145 12.68 22.30 5.57
C GLY A 145 11.79 23.45 5.15
N GLN A 146 12.23 24.18 4.11
CA GLN A 146 11.42 25.23 3.52
C GLN A 146 10.41 24.59 2.56
N VAL A 147 9.13 24.59 2.92
CA VAL A 147 8.03 24.13 2.07
C VAL A 147 7.33 25.35 1.48
N CYS A 148 7.25 25.43 0.15
CA CYS A 148 6.50 26.47 -0.54
C CYS A 148 5.12 25.93 -0.94
N TRP A 149 4.07 26.53 -0.42
CA TRP A 149 2.68 26.26 -0.83
C TRP A 149 2.22 27.30 -1.82
N SER A 150 1.70 26.89 -2.96
CA SER A 150 1.04 27.75 -3.93
C SER A 150 -0.47 27.58 -3.79
N LEU A 151 -1.16 28.62 -3.32
CA LEU A 151 -2.62 28.65 -3.26
C LEU A 151 -3.13 29.33 -4.52
N SER A 152 -3.79 28.61 -5.40
CA SER A 152 -4.31 29.09 -6.69
C SER A 152 -5.83 29.21 -6.72
N ASP A 153 -6.46 29.68 -5.66
CA ASP A 153 -7.91 29.92 -5.66
C ASP A 153 -8.22 31.43 -5.69
N ALA A 154 -9.06 31.82 -6.64
CA ALA A 154 -9.53 33.16 -6.80
C ALA A 154 -10.44 33.70 -5.67
N ASN A 155 -10.85 32.84 -4.75
CA ASN A 155 -11.70 33.15 -3.60
C ASN A 155 -10.94 33.26 -2.27
N VAL A 156 -9.63 33.12 -2.25
CA VAL A 156 -8.85 33.37 -1.04
C VAL A 156 -8.79 34.86 -0.79
N ASP A 157 -9.36 35.34 0.32
CA ASP A 157 -9.18 36.70 0.79
C ASP A 157 -7.67 36.97 0.96
N PRO A 158 -7.07 37.88 0.17
CA PRO A 158 -5.63 38.15 0.25
C PRO A 158 -5.19 38.74 1.60
N THR A 159 -6.15 39.02 2.49
CA THR A 159 -5.88 39.41 3.87
C THR A 159 -5.94 38.25 4.86
N ALA A 160 -6.29 37.04 4.40
CA ALA A 160 -6.25 35.82 5.23
C ALA A 160 -4.80 35.54 5.64
N LEU A 161 -4.50 35.67 6.92
CA LEU A 161 -3.18 35.40 7.47
C LEU A 161 -2.90 33.90 7.38
N VAL A 162 -1.98 33.51 6.50
CA VAL A 162 -1.39 32.19 6.54
C VAL A 162 -0.41 32.16 7.72
N GLY A 163 -0.87 31.72 8.87
CA GLY A 163 0.00 31.49 10.02
C GLY A 163 0.81 30.22 9.80
N LEU A 164 2.10 30.36 9.52
CA LEU A 164 3.04 29.25 9.61
C LEU A 164 3.35 29.02 11.10
N LEU A 165 2.82 27.94 11.69
CA LEU A 165 3.31 27.45 12.96
C LEU A 165 4.58 26.62 12.66
N VAL A 166 5.73 27.13 13.10
CA VAL A 166 7.02 26.43 13.12
C VAL A 166 7.12 25.59 14.38
#